data_29a37cf1262b3eb030a68a503b8d398d
#
_entry.id   29a37cf1262b3eb030a68a503b8d398d
#
_cell.length_a   1.000
_cell.length_b   1.000
_cell.length_c   1.000
_cell.angle_alpha   90.00
_cell.angle_beta   90.00
_cell.angle_gamma   90.00
#
_symmetry.space_group_name_H-M   'P 1'
#
loop_
_entity.id
_entity.type
_entity.pdbx_description
1 polymer ?
#
loop_
_entity_poly.entity_id
_entity_poly.type
_entity_poly.pdbx_seq_one_letter_code
_entity_poly.pdbx_strand_id
1 'polypeptide(L)'
;KENLINDKEQAFLSKTLATIDTQSPIEIGLDDTAFKGPNLEKLLAFYDEMGFVHFKNALRREAVPQDFDVAYVEPSQVTADYFSSEDFFYFEILGDNYHTEPIIGFAWGNEKQIYASTDTDLLKSEAFQAALSKAVNIYDFKRSKVLLSHLGIDLPTANFDARLAKYLLSTVEDNELSTIARLYTDLPLETDEVVYG
;
A
#
# COMPACT_ATOMS: atom_id res chain seq x y z
N LYS A 1 37.03 29.53 47.61
CA LYS A 1 37.93 28.59 48.33
C LYS A 1 37.12 27.65 49.25
N GLU A 2 36.21 28.17 50.07
CA GLU A 2 35.40 27.39 51.03
C GLU A 2 34.60 26.28 50.36
N ASN A 3 33.92 26.54 49.23
CA ASN A 3 33.15 25.54 48.51
C ASN A 3 34.00 24.36 48.01
N LEU A 4 35.25 24.65 47.55
CA LEU A 4 36.21 23.61 47.14
C LEU A 4 36.68 22.74 48.28
N ILE A 5 36.70 23.27 49.50
CA ILE A 5 37.09 22.52 50.71
C ILE A 5 35.90 21.67 51.19
N ASN A 6 34.72 22.27 51.23
CA ASN A 6 33.51 21.62 51.72
C ASN A 6 33.03 20.52 50.76
N ASP A 7 33.16 20.72 49.43
CA ASP A 7 32.68 19.82 48.40
C ASP A 7 33.76 18.89 47.82
N LYS A 8 34.89 18.75 48.54
CA LYS A 8 36.04 17.95 48.07
C LYS A 8 35.66 16.51 47.75
N GLU A 9 34.92 15.86 48.63
CA GLU A 9 34.47 14.46 48.41
C GLU A 9 33.57 14.35 47.21
N GLN A 10 32.63 15.30 47.05
CA GLN A 10 31.75 15.37 45.91
C GLN A 10 32.53 15.56 44.60
N ALA A 11 33.59 16.38 44.60
CA ALA A 11 34.44 16.58 43.44
C ALA A 11 35.18 15.29 43.03
N PHE A 12 35.68 14.54 44.01
CA PHE A 12 36.34 13.25 43.74
C PHE A 12 35.34 12.20 43.25
N LEU A 13 34.13 12.14 43.82
CA LEU A 13 33.08 11.26 43.34
C LEU A 13 32.69 11.59 41.89
N SER A 14 32.48 12.86 41.59
CA SER A 14 32.17 13.33 40.23
C SER A 14 33.30 12.97 39.25
N LYS A 15 34.55 13.09 39.65
CA LYS A 15 35.67 12.66 38.82
C LYS A 15 35.64 11.15 38.55
N THR A 16 35.36 10.34 39.58
CA THR A 16 35.28 8.88 39.43
C THR A 16 34.15 8.50 38.47
N LEU A 17 32.99 9.12 38.62
CA LEU A 17 31.82 8.85 37.75
C LEU A 17 32.00 9.35 36.30
N ALA A 18 32.76 10.43 36.13
CA ALA A 18 33.08 10.99 34.81
C ALA A 18 34.25 10.28 34.11
N THR A 19 35.02 9.47 34.83
CA THR A 19 36.15 8.74 34.23
C THR A 19 35.61 7.47 33.52
N ILE A 20 35.99 7.33 32.27
CA ILE A 20 35.59 6.14 31.46
C ILE A 20 36.24 4.90 32.06
N ASP A 21 35.44 3.92 32.41
CA ASP A 21 35.92 2.60 32.82
C ASP A 21 36.33 1.80 31.58
N THR A 22 37.61 1.61 31.40
CA THR A 22 38.20 0.84 30.30
C THR A 22 38.26 -0.66 30.58
N GLN A 23 37.84 -1.09 31.78
CA GLN A 23 37.86 -2.48 32.21
C GLN A 23 36.47 -3.07 32.42
N SER A 24 35.44 -2.38 31.91
CA SER A 24 34.09 -2.91 31.91
C SER A 24 34.06 -4.29 31.23
N PRO A 25 33.39 -5.30 31.81
CA PRO A 25 33.34 -6.65 31.27
C PRO A 25 32.47 -6.70 30.02
N ILE A 26 33.09 -6.34 28.88
CA ILE A 26 32.44 -6.43 27.56
C ILE A 26 32.91 -7.71 26.91
N GLU A 27 31.96 -8.61 26.65
CA GLU A 27 32.22 -9.90 26.03
C GLU A 27 32.27 -9.85 24.49
N ILE A 28 32.07 -8.66 23.88
CA ILE A 28 32.06 -8.44 22.43
C ILE A 28 33.39 -7.83 21.97
N GLY A 29 34.00 -8.40 20.93
CA GLY A 29 35.18 -7.85 20.26
C GLY A 29 34.80 -6.80 19.20
N LEU A 30 35.78 -6.05 18.70
CA LEU A 30 35.57 -5.08 17.63
C LEU A 30 35.02 -5.69 16.36
N ASP A 31 35.40 -6.92 16.04
CA ASP A 31 34.93 -7.64 14.85
C ASP A 31 33.42 -7.99 14.94
N ASP A 32 32.92 -8.16 16.18
CA ASP A 32 31.51 -8.43 16.43
C ASP A 32 30.62 -7.20 16.22
N THR A 33 31.23 -6.01 16.24
CA THR A 33 30.54 -4.72 16.03
C THR A 33 30.42 -4.34 14.56
N ALA A 34 31.01 -5.12 13.65
CA ALA A 34 30.90 -4.87 12.22
C ALA A 34 29.44 -4.95 11.76
N PHE A 35 28.92 -3.83 11.24
CA PHE A 35 27.56 -3.79 10.72
C PHE A 35 27.46 -4.62 9.43
N LYS A 36 26.67 -5.69 9.46
CA LYS A 36 26.44 -6.61 8.34
C LYS A 36 25.12 -6.34 7.61
N GLY A 37 24.53 -5.21 7.84
CA GLY A 37 23.19 -4.88 7.37
C GLY A 37 22.10 -5.30 8.37
N PRO A 38 20.87 -4.79 8.20
CA PRO A 38 19.75 -5.18 9.04
C PRO A 38 19.30 -6.62 8.72
N ASN A 39 18.91 -7.38 9.74
CA ASN A 39 18.17 -8.61 9.54
C ASN A 39 16.72 -8.22 9.23
N LEU A 40 16.35 -8.22 7.95
CA LEU A 40 15.05 -7.70 7.48
C LEU A 40 13.88 -8.46 8.10
N GLU A 41 13.97 -9.77 8.24
CA GLU A 41 12.90 -10.60 8.82
C GLU A 41 12.63 -10.21 10.28
N LYS A 42 13.68 -10.12 11.10
CA LYS A 42 13.53 -9.71 12.50
C LYS A 42 13.08 -8.27 12.65
N LEU A 43 13.55 -7.39 11.77
CA LEU A 43 13.18 -5.99 11.79
C LEU A 43 11.72 -5.79 11.39
N LEU A 44 11.23 -6.51 10.38
CA LEU A 44 9.82 -6.51 9.99
C LEU A 44 8.92 -7.06 11.11
N ALA A 45 9.31 -8.17 11.74
CA ALA A 45 8.58 -8.72 12.88
C ALA A 45 8.51 -7.74 14.06
N PHE A 46 9.62 -7.05 14.35
CA PHE A 46 9.67 -5.99 15.37
C PHE A 46 8.75 -4.82 15.03
N TYR A 47 8.73 -4.37 13.77
CA TYR A 47 7.84 -3.29 13.36
C TYR A 47 6.36 -3.70 13.43
N ASP A 48 6.04 -4.97 13.15
CA ASP A 48 4.69 -5.49 13.34
C ASP A 48 4.27 -5.49 14.81
N GLU A 49 5.13 -5.99 15.70
CA GLU A 49 4.87 -6.03 17.14
C GLU A 49 4.67 -4.62 17.73
N MET A 50 5.46 -3.65 17.26
CA MET A 50 5.41 -2.27 17.73
C MET A 50 4.36 -1.41 17.02
N GLY A 51 3.68 -1.93 15.99
CA GLY A 51 2.72 -1.18 15.19
C GLY A 51 3.37 -0.09 14.32
N PHE A 52 4.64 -0.23 13.95
CA PHE A 52 5.38 0.74 13.16
C PHE A 52 5.14 0.55 11.66
N VAL A 53 3.89 0.73 11.25
CA VAL A 53 3.42 0.48 9.87
C VAL A 53 4.22 1.29 8.84
N HIS A 54 4.52 2.56 9.15
CA HIS A 54 5.26 3.43 8.24
C HIS A 54 6.68 2.92 7.95
N PHE A 55 7.42 2.53 8.99
CA PHE A 55 8.78 1.98 8.84
C PHE A 55 8.78 0.62 8.16
N LYS A 56 7.80 -0.23 8.46
CA LYS A 56 7.61 -1.52 7.80
C LYS A 56 7.43 -1.34 6.29
N ASN A 57 6.56 -0.43 5.88
CA ASN A 57 6.28 -0.18 4.46
C ASN A 57 7.48 0.47 3.75
N ALA A 58 8.25 1.33 4.42
CA ALA A 58 9.48 1.89 3.85
C ALA A 58 10.51 0.79 3.52
N LEU A 59 10.70 -0.17 4.44
CA LEU A 59 11.60 -1.31 4.20
C LEU A 59 11.14 -2.23 3.08
N ARG A 60 9.82 -2.44 2.95
CA ARG A 60 9.25 -3.29 1.90
C ARG A 60 9.39 -2.66 0.51
N ARG A 61 9.32 -1.34 0.39
CA ARG A 61 9.56 -0.61 -0.87
C ARG A 61 10.95 -0.85 -1.46
N GLU A 62 11.95 -1.06 -0.61
CA GLU A 62 13.32 -1.34 -1.05
C GLU A 62 13.54 -2.81 -1.45
N ALA A 63 12.63 -3.70 -1.06
CA ALA A 63 12.91 -5.13 -1.08
C ALA A 63 12.38 -5.89 -2.29
N VAL A 64 11.29 -5.46 -2.97
CA VAL A 64 10.71 -6.26 -4.07
C VAL A 64 9.99 -5.39 -5.10
N PRO A 65 10.47 -5.28 -6.34
CA PRO A 65 9.60 -5.01 -7.47
C PRO A 65 8.77 -6.28 -7.70
N GLN A 66 7.49 -6.28 -7.39
CA GLN A 66 6.61 -7.31 -7.91
C GLN A 66 6.31 -6.98 -9.37
N ASP A 67 6.83 -7.81 -10.24
CA ASP A 67 6.51 -7.75 -11.66
C ASP A 67 5.15 -8.45 -11.83
N PHE A 68 4.13 -7.69 -12.22
CA PHE A 68 2.81 -8.23 -12.54
C PHE A 68 2.75 -8.52 -14.03
N ASP A 69 2.31 -9.71 -14.37
CA ASP A 69 2.00 -10.03 -15.76
C ASP A 69 0.67 -9.37 -16.14
N VAL A 70 0.76 -8.17 -16.72
CA VAL A 70 -0.40 -7.38 -17.17
C VAL A 70 -0.61 -7.60 -18.66
N ALA A 71 -1.70 -8.23 -19.02
CA ALA A 71 -2.11 -8.41 -20.40
C ALA A 71 -3.03 -7.27 -20.86
N TYR A 72 -2.65 -6.60 -21.95
CA TYR A 72 -3.52 -5.67 -22.65
C TYR A 72 -4.43 -6.43 -23.62
N VAL A 73 -5.72 -6.15 -23.55
CA VAL A 73 -6.75 -6.89 -24.30
C VAL A 73 -7.40 -5.97 -25.34
N GLU A 74 -7.42 -6.46 -26.58
CA GLU A 74 -8.17 -5.83 -27.66
C GLU A 74 -9.66 -6.17 -27.58
N PRO A 75 -10.57 -5.27 -27.97
CA PRO A 75 -12.04 -5.49 -27.84
C PRO A 75 -12.55 -6.78 -28.48
N SER A 76 -11.96 -7.19 -29.59
CA SER A 76 -12.32 -8.39 -30.34
C SER A 76 -11.88 -9.70 -29.67
N GLN A 77 -11.07 -9.62 -28.62
CA GLN A 77 -10.48 -10.78 -27.92
C GLN A 77 -11.17 -11.09 -26.60
N VAL A 78 -12.07 -10.22 -26.11
CA VAL A 78 -12.72 -10.40 -24.82
C VAL A 78 -13.94 -11.29 -24.94
N THR A 79 -13.88 -12.44 -24.27
CA THR A 79 -14.94 -13.42 -24.15
C THR A 79 -15.27 -13.67 -22.69
N ALA A 80 -16.27 -14.49 -22.40
CA ALA A 80 -16.63 -14.84 -21.03
C ALA A 80 -15.50 -15.48 -20.20
N ASP A 81 -14.54 -16.11 -20.88
CA ASP A 81 -13.41 -16.80 -20.26
C ASP A 81 -12.38 -15.82 -19.65
N TYR A 82 -12.46 -14.54 -20.00
CA TYR A 82 -11.63 -13.47 -19.39
C TYR A 82 -12.13 -13.02 -18.02
N PHE A 83 -13.24 -13.58 -17.53
CA PHE A 83 -13.86 -13.15 -16.28
C PHE A 83 -14.01 -14.30 -15.30
N SER A 84 -13.67 -14.03 -14.06
CA SER A 84 -13.82 -14.92 -12.90
C SER A 84 -14.67 -14.24 -11.82
N SER A 85 -15.27 -15.01 -10.95
CA SER A 85 -15.98 -14.49 -9.77
C SER A 85 -15.03 -13.86 -8.73
N GLU A 86 -13.73 -14.10 -8.85
CA GLU A 86 -12.70 -13.58 -7.97
C GLU A 86 -12.13 -12.25 -8.46
N ASP A 87 -12.47 -11.83 -9.70
CA ASP A 87 -11.92 -10.63 -10.30
C ASP A 87 -12.36 -9.38 -9.56
N PHE A 88 -11.39 -8.46 -9.43
CA PHE A 88 -11.59 -7.08 -9.05
C PHE A 88 -11.68 -6.20 -10.29
N PHE A 89 -12.51 -5.17 -10.20
CA PHE A 89 -12.68 -4.15 -11.25
C PHE A 89 -12.23 -2.79 -10.73
N TYR A 90 -11.52 -2.07 -11.58
CA TYR A 90 -11.08 -0.70 -11.32
C TYR A 90 -11.31 0.16 -12.57
N PHE A 91 -11.80 1.38 -12.38
CA PHE A 91 -12.06 2.36 -13.45
C PHE A 91 -11.30 3.65 -13.14
N GLU A 92 -10.47 4.08 -14.08
CA GLU A 92 -9.60 5.25 -13.93
C GLU A 92 -10.21 6.49 -14.58
N ILE A 93 -10.01 7.64 -13.95
CA ILE A 93 -10.35 8.97 -14.44
C ILE A 93 -9.20 9.92 -14.17
N LEU A 94 -9.11 11.01 -14.94
CA LEU A 94 -8.21 12.12 -14.61
C LEU A 94 -8.97 13.10 -13.71
N GLY A 95 -8.46 13.32 -12.50
CA GLY A 95 -9.06 14.21 -11.52
C GLY A 95 -10.06 13.55 -10.58
N ASP A 96 -10.65 14.37 -9.68
CA ASP A 96 -11.38 13.86 -8.51
C ASP A 96 -12.90 13.78 -8.73
N ASN A 97 -13.42 14.41 -9.78
CA ASN A 97 -14.87 14.55 -9.95
C ASN A 97 -15.46 13.48 -10.85
N TYR A 98 -15.68 12.30 -10.29
CA TYR A 98 -16.30 11.18 -11.02
C TYR A 98 -17.74 11.42 -11.52
N HIS A 99 -18.35 12.57 -11.20
CA HIS A 99 -19.65 12.97 -11.76
C HIS A 99 -19.53 13.61 -13.15
N THR A 100 -18.37 14.09 -13.52
CA THR A 100 -18.15 14.80 -14.79
C THR A 100 -17.03 14.22 -15.63
N GLU A 101 -16.05 13.60 -14.97
CA GLU A 101 -14.89 13.05 -15.66
C GLU A 101 -15.21 11.72 -16.38
N PRO A 102 -14.70 11.53 -17.61
CA PRO A 102 -14.85 10.27 -18.32
C PRO A 102 -13.88 9.21 -17.77
N ILE A 103 -14.25 7.94 -17.94
CA ILE A 103 -13.31 6.84 -17.78
C ILE A 103 -12.23 6.95 -18.85
N ILE A 104 -10.96 6.96 -18.46
CA ILE A 104 -9.79 6.99 -19.35
C ILE A 104 -9.15 5.62 -19.52
N GLY A 105 -9.42 4.70 -18.61
CA GLY A 105 -8.90 3.35 -18.61
C GLY A 105 -9.59 2.52 -17.54
N PHE A 106 -9.42 1.23 -17.62
CA PHE A 106 -9.94 0.31 -16.63
C PHE A 106 -9.10 -0.96 -16.60
N ALA A 107 -9.14 -1.62 -15.45
CA ALA A 107 -8.48 -2.89 -15.23
C ALA A 107 -9.43 -3.87 -14.56
N TRP A 108 -9.22 -5.15 -14.80
CA TRP A 108 -9.91 -6.23 -14.10
C TRP A 108 -8.99 -7.44 -13.99
N GLY A 109 -9.28 -8.32 -13.06
CA GLY A 109 -8.51 -9.55 -12.88
C GLY A 109 -8.38 -9.95 -11.43
N ASN A 110 -7.49 -10.87 -11.18
CA ASN A 110 -7.21 -11.47 -9.89
C ASN A 110 -5.70 -11.72 -9.73
N GLU A 111 -5.29 -12.41 -8.66
CA GLU A 111 -3.88 -12.69 -8.36
C GLU A 111 -3.13 -13.42 -9.50
N LYS A 112 -3.84 -14.14 -10.38
CA LYS A 112 -3.22 -14.95 -11.44
C LYS A 112 -3.03 -14.17 -12.72
N GLN A 113 -3.97 -13.28 -13.03
CA GLN A 113 -3.97 -12.53 -14.28
C GLN A 113 -4.69 -11.21 -14.10
N ILE A 114 -4.08 -10.15 -14.60
CA ILE A 114 -4.63 -8.80 -14.65
C ILE A 114 -4.70 -8.38 -16.11
N TYR A 115 -5.81 -7.78 -16.47
CA TYR A 115 -6.07 -7.19 -17.77
C TYR A 115 -6.29 -5.70 -17.62
N ALA A 116 -5.88 -4.91 -18.60
CA ALA A 116 -6.13 -3.48 -18.64
C ALA A 116 -6.42 -3.03 -20.07
N SER A 117 -7.27 -2.01 -20.22
CA SER A 117 -7.57 -1.39 -21.50
C SER A 117 -7.90 0.09 -21.32
N THR A 118 -7.58 0.88 -22.33
CA THR A 118 -8.01 2.27 -22.48
C THR A 118 -9.19 2.41 -23.43
N ASP A 119 -9.60 1.34 -24.10
CA ASP A 119 -10.76 1.31 -25.00
C ASP A 119 -12.06 1.13 -24.21
N THR A 120 -12.71 2.24 -23.90
CA THR A 120 -13.96 2.24 -23.13
C THR A 120 -15.15 1.59 -23.86
N ASP A 121 -15.09 1.41 -25.19
CA ASP A 121 -16.14 0.71 -25.92
C ASP A 121 -16.17 -0.77 -25.59
N LEU A 122 -15.06 -1.33 -25.13
CA LEU A 122 -14.99 -2.69 -24.61
C LEU A 122 -15.95 -2.93 -23.44
N LEU A 123 -16.17 -1.92 -22.57
CA LEU A 123 -17.12 -2.01 -21.46
C LEU A 123 -18.55 -2.25 -21.91
N LYS A 124 -18.90 -1.85 -23.15
CA LYS A 124 -20.22 -2.07 -23.76
C LYS A 124 -20.36 -3.44 -24.40
N SER A 125 -19.28 -4.24 -24.46
CA SER A 125 -19.33 -5.58 -25.02
C SER A 125 -20.24 -6.49 -24.21
N GLU A 126 -20.83 -7.48 -24.86
CA GLU A 126 -21.74 -8.46 -24.23
C GLU A 126 -21.04 -9.19 -23.06
N ALA A 127 -19.76 -9.52 -23.22
CA ALA A 127 -18.96 -10.20 -22.20
C ALA A 127 -18.78 -9.34 -20.94
N PHE A 128 -18.44 -8.04 -21.09
CA PHE A 128 -18.33 -7.13 -19.97
C PHE A 128 -19.66 -6.87 -19.29
N GLN A 129 -20.72 -6.63 -20.04
CA GLN A 129 -22.04 -6.42 -19.47
C GLN A 129 -22.53 -7.65 -18.68
N ALA A 130 -22.27 -8.84 -19.19
CA ALA A 130 -22.58 -10.08 -18.48
C ALA A 130 -21.76 -10.24 -17.18
N ALA A 131 -20.50 -9.82 -17.17
CA ALA A 131 -19.67 -9.83 -15.96
C ALA A 131 -20.14 -8.78 -14.94
N LEU A 132 -20.37 -7.54 -15.37
CA LEU A 132 -20.78 -6.42 -14.51
C LEU A 132 -22.23 -6.55 -14.00
N SER A 133 -23.08 -7.36 -14.65
CA SER A 133 -24.45 -7.65 -14.19
C SER A 133 -24.49 -8.52 -12.93
N LYS A 134 -23.38 -9.15 -12.57
CA LYS A 134 -23.23 -9.95 -11.35
C LYS A 134 -22.75 -9.06 -10.19
N ALA A 135 -22.71 -9.63 -8.99
CA ALA A 135 -22.04 -8.98 -7.86
C ALA A 135 -20.52 -9.00 -8.10
N VAL A 136 -19.90 -7.82 -8.11
CA VAL A 136 -18.49 -7.64 -8.44
C VAL A 136 -17.65 -7.28 -7.20
N ASN A 137 -16.35 -7.61 -7.23
CA ASN A 137 -15.38 -7.04 -6.29
C ASN A 137 -14.81 -5.77 -6.93
N ILE A 138 -14.72 -4.68 -6.17
CA ILE A 138 -14.42 -3.37 -6.74
C ILE A 138 -13.75 -2.46 -5.71
N TYR A 139 -13.04 -1.46 -6.19
CA TYR A 139 -12.64 -0.30 -5.38
C TYR A 139 -13.65 0.82 -5.61
N ASP A 140 -14.30 1.32 -4.55
CA ASP A 140 -15.30 2.38 -4.59
C ASP A 140 -16.49 2.10 -5.53
N PHE A 141 -17.42 1.31 -5.04
CA PHE A 141 -18.64 0.94 -5.77
C PHE A 141 -19.46 2.17 -6.19
N LYS A 142 -19.58 3.17 -5.32
CA LYS A 142 -20.36 4.38 -5.61
C LYS A 142 -19.79 5.15 -6.80
N ARG A 143 -18.47 5.39 -6.78
CA ARG A 143 -17.72 6.04 -7.88
C ARG A 143 -17.90 5.26 -9.17
N SER A 144 -17.65 3.97 -9.14
CA SER A 144 -17.71 3.08 -10.29
C SER A 144 -19.12 3.00 -10.90
N LYS A 145 -20.16 2.94 -10.07
CA LYS A 145 -21.56 2.95 -10.53
C LYS A 145 -21.90 4.23 -11.26
N VAL A 146 -21.46 5.39 -10.77
CA VAL A 146 -21.69 6.68 -11.44
C VAL A 146 -20.94 6.73 -12.76
N LEU A 147 -19.67 6.35 -12.79
CA LEU A 147 -18.84 6.34 -14.01
C LEU A 147 -19.45 5.45 -15.10
N LEU A 148 -19.85 4.24 -14.76
CA LEU A 148 -20.48 3.30 -15.69
C LEU A 148 -21.86 3.78 -16.18
N SER A 149 -22.61 4.49 -15.33
CA SER A 149 -23.89 5.07 -15.73
C SER A 149 -23.77 6.11 -16.85
N HIS A 150 -22.66 6.83 -16.94
CA HIS A 150 -22.38 7.76 -18.05
C HIS A 150 -22.27 7.03 -19.40
N LEU A 151 -21.89 5.74 -19.37
CA LEU A 151 -21.81 4.88 -20.55
C LEU A 151 -23.12 4.10 -20.79
N GLY A 152 -24.15 4.32 -19.96
CA GLY A 152 -25.40 3.58 -20.02
C GLY A 152 -25.31 2.15 -19.46
N ILE A 153 -24.27 1.85 -18.67
CA ILE A 153 -24.04 0.52 -18.06
C ILE A 153 -24.52 0.57 -16.62
N ASP A 154 -25.39 -0.36 -16.23
CA ASP A 154 -25.80 -0.51 -14.84
C ASP A 154 -24.85 -1.42 -14.08
N LEU A 155 -24.46 -1.00 -12.88
CA LEU A 155 -23.72 -1.80 -11.92
C LEU A 155 -24.64 -2.09 -10.73
N PRO A 156 -25.27 -3.27 -10.66
CA PRO A 156 -26.37 -3.52 -9.73
C PRO A 156 -25.90 -3.61 -8.27
N THR A 157 -24.82 -4.34 -8.00
CA THR A 157 -24.34 -4.59 -6.64
C THR A 157 -22.87 -4.94 -6.59
N ALA A 158 -22.23 -4.67 -5.44
CA ALA A 158 -20.89 -5.16 -5.13
C ALA A 158 -20.98 -6.38 -4.20
N ASN A 159 -20.11 -7.36 -4.45
CA ASN A 159 -19.80 -8.42 -3.52
C ASN A 159 -18.81 -7.93 -2.45
N PHE A 160 -17.80 -7.16 -2.88
CA PHE A 160 -16.82 -6.57 -2.02
C PHE A 160 -16.41 -5.19 -2.55
N ASP A 161 -16.32 -4.20 -1.64
CA ASP A 161 -15.83 -2.85 -1.91
C ASP A 161 -14.62 -2.57 -1.03
N ALA A 162 -13.42 -2.47 -1.64
CA ALA A 162 -12.17 -2.31 -0.90
C ALA A 162 -12.10 -0.98 -0.14
N ARG A 163 -12.65 0.11 -0.72
CA ARG A 163 -12.70 1.42 -0.07
C ARG A 163 -13.58 1.41 1.18
N LEU A 164 -14.76 0.80 1.06
CA LEU A 164 -15.68 0.65 2.17
C LEU A 164 -15.13 -0.28 3.25
N ALA A 165 -14.51 -1.39 2.86
CA ALA A 165 -13.87 -2.33 3.79
C ALA A 165 -12.78 -1.63 4.62
N LYS A 166 -11.91 -0.83 3.98
CA LYS A 166 -10.88 -0.04 4.68
C LYS A 166 -11.52 0.96 5.64
N TYR A 167 -12.55 1.68 5.23
CA TYR A 167 -13.26 2.62 6.10
C TYR A 167 -13.84 1.93 7.36
N LEU A 168 -14.36 0.72 7.23
CA LEU A 168 -14.89 -0.05 8.36
C LEU A 168 -13.79 -0.55 9.31
N LEU A 169 -12.59 -0.82 8.78
CA LEU A 169 -11.44 -1.27 9.58
C LEU A 169 -10.77 -0.12 10.34
N SER A 170 -10.66 1.04 9.72
CA SER A 170 -10.01 2.21 10.32
C SER A 170 -10.47 3.50 9.65
N THR A 171 -10.83 4.48 10.47
CA THR A 171 -11.20 5.85 10.05
C THR A 171 -10.07 6.86 10.24
N VAL A 172 -8.89 6.42 10.68
CA VAL A 172 -7.77 7.30 11.04
C VAL A 172 -7.06 7.85 9.81
N GLU A 173 -6.90 7.01 8.79
CA GLU A 173 -6.25 7.38 7.53
C GLU A 173 -7.28 7.48 6.42
N ASP A 174 -6.92 8.18 5.33
CA ASP A 174 -7.76 8.26 4.14
C ASP A 174 -8.05 6.88 3.53
N ASN A 175 -8.97 6.82 2.58
CA ASN A 175 -9.40 5.60 1.92
C ASN A 175 -8.93 5.55 0.46
N GLU A 176 -7.83 6.25 0.15
CA GLU A 176 -7.23 6.22 -1.19
C GLU A 176 -6.61 4.86 -1.50
N LEU A 177 -6.58 4.50 -2.79
CA LEU A 177 -6.07 3.20 -3.22
C LEU A 177 -4.60 3.01 -2.84
N SER A 178 -3.79 4.07 -2.96
CA SER A 178 -2.39 4.09 -2.54
C SER A 178 -2.23 3.85 -1.03
N THR A 179 -3.11 4.42 -0.22
CA THR A 179 -3.13 4.19 1.24
C THR A 179 -3.55 2.75 1.57
N ILE A 180 -4.56 2.22 0.88
CA ILE A 180 -4.98 0.81 1.06
C ILE A 180 -3.83 -0.13 0.68
N ALA A 181 -3.22 0.08 -0.47
CA ALA A 181 -2.09 -0.72 -0.91
C ALA A 181 -0.93 -0.67 0.10
N ARG A 182 -0.59 0.51 0.59
CA ARG A 182 0.46 0.71 1.59
C ARG A 182 0.19 0.01 2.92
N LEU A 183 -1.07 -0.04 3.35
CA LEU A 183 -1.44 -0.61 4.66
C LEU A 183 -1.60 -2.12 4.63
N TYR A 184 -2.15 -2.66 3.56
CA TYR A 184 -2.64 -4.04 3.51
C TYR A 184 -1.93 -4.92 2.49
N THR A 185 -1.04 -4.33 1.66
CA THR A 185 -0.28 -5.07 0.66
C THR A 185 1.21 -4.71 0.70
N ASP A 186 2.01 -5.45 -0.02
CA ASP A 186 3.43 -5.18 -0.22
C ASP A 186 3.69 -4.32 -1.47
N LEU A 187 2.61 -3.82 -2.12
CA LEU A 187 2.65 -3.05 -3.34
C LEU A 187 2.81 -1.55 -3.05
N PRO A 188 3.89 -0.91 -3.51
CA PRO A 188 3.98 0.53 -3.51
C PRO A 188 3.15 1.08 -4.68
N LEU A 189 1.99 1.66 -4.39
CA LEU A 189 1.27 2.46 -5.37
C LEU A 189 1.60 3.94 -5.15
N GLU A 190 1.95 4.62 -6.24
CA GLU A 190 2.09 6.07 -6.27
C GLU A 190 0.70 6.71 -6.11
N THR A 191 0.68 7.94 -5.60
CA THR A 191 -0.56 8.73 -5.57
C THR A 191 -0.86 9.32 -6.94
N ASP A 192 -2.12 9.64 -7.22
CA ASP A 192 -2.52 10.26 -8.47
C ASP A 192 -1.77 11.57 -8.74
N GLU A 193 -1.46 12.36 -7.69
CA GLU A 193 -0.66 13.58 -7.78
C GLU A 193 0.77 13.31 -8.28
N VAL A 194 1.36 12.18 -7.93
CA VAL A 194 2.70 11.81 -8.40
C VAL A 194 2.67 11.28 -9.82
N VAL A 195 1.62 10.54 -10.18
CA VAL A 195 1.50 9.90 -11.52
C VAL A 195 1.07 10.90 -12.58
N TYR A 196 0.13 11.79 -12.27
CA TYR A 196 -0.50 12.69 -13.24
C TYR A 196 -0.09 14.17 -13.08
N GLY A 197 0.51 14.56 -11.96
CA GLY A 197 1.00 15.93 -11.67
C GLY A 197 0.01 16.81 -10.95
#